data_27b882fa386fb1efbef1599bbb5fa90f
#
_entry.id   27b882fa386fb1efbef1599bbb5fa90f
#
_cell.length_a   1.000
_cell.length_b   1.000
_cell.length_c   1.000
_cell.angle_alpha   90.00
_cell.angle_beta   90.00
_cell.angle_gamma   90.00
#
_symmetry.space_group_name_H-M   'P 1'
#
loop_
_entity.id
_entity.type
_entity.pdbx_description
1 polymer ?
#
loop_
_entity_poly.entity_id
_entity_poly.type
_entity_poly.pdbx_seq_one_letter_code
_entity_poly.pdbx_strand_id
1 'polypeptide(L)'
;MKATGIVRRIDDLGRVVIPKEIRRTMRIREGDPLEIYTSNEGEVIFKKYSPIGELSESAAQVADIMHRLAGCPVAVFDRDHVVSVSGAAKKEWNARRVSPELEELMENRKQYFSENGTDSLMPAEGVEKGAMACLQIGRAHV
;
A
#
# COMPACT_ATOMS: atom_id res chain seq x y z
N MET A 1 -20.73 6.02 2.60
CA MET A 1 -20.12 6.49 1.33
C MET A 1 -20.38 7.97 1.13
N LYS A 2 -19.49 8.64 0.42
CA LYS A 2 -19.62 10.09 0.13
C LYS A 2 -19.88 10.28 -1.37
N ALA A 3 -20.94 11.00 -1.72
CA ALA A 3 -21.20 11.35 -3.11
C ALA A 3 -20.15 12.34 -3.64
N THR A 4 -19.66 12.10 -4.85
CA THR A 4 -18.70 13.00 -5.53
C THR A 4 -19.38 14.05 -6.39
N GLY A 5 -20.67 13.88 -6.71
CA GLY A 5 -21.41 14.72 -7.65
C GLY A 5 -21.03 14.53 -9.12
N ILE A 6 -20.11 13.60 -9.40
CA ILE A 6 -19.64 13.35 -10.76
C ILE A 6 -20.49 12.25 -11.40
N VAL A 7 -21.01 12.53 -12.60
CA VAL A 7 -21.77 11.57 -13.42
C VAL A 7 -20.96 11.27 -14.69
N ARG A 8 -20.84 9.99 -15.02
CA ARG A 8 -20.17 9.51 -16.25
C ARG A 8 -21.08 8.53 -16.98
N ARG A 9 -20.94 8.50 -18.29
CA ARG A 9 -21.66 7.57 -19.14
C ARG A 9 -20.78 6.38 -19.49
N ILE A 10 -21.39 5.22 -19.60
CA ILE A 10 -20.75 4.03 -20.16
C ILE A 10 -20.71 4.19 -21.68
N ASP A 11 -19.56 3.91 -22.31
CA ASP A 11 -19.40 3.95 -23.75
C ASP A 11 -19.94 2.66 -24.43
N ASP A 12 -19.85 2.61 -25.76
CA ASP A 12 -20.30 1.48 -26.59
C ASP A 12 -19.50 0.19 -26.33
N LEU A 13 -18.33 0.28 -25.75
CA LEU A 13 -17.49 -0.86 -25.34
C LEU A 13 -17.68 -1.25 -23.87
N GLY A 14 -18.63 -0.65 -23.17
CA GLY A 14 -18.90 -0.94 -21.76
C GLY A 14 -17.90 -0.33 -20.80
N ARG A 15 -17.15 0.70 -21.20
CA ARG A 15 -16.14 1.35 -20.38
C ARG A 15 -16.70 2.60 -19.71
N VAL A 16 -16.26 2.84 -18.49
CA VAL A 16 -16.48 4.09 -17.77
C VAL A 16 -15.13 4.70 -17.36
N VAL A 17 -14.95 5.98 -17.57
CA VAL A 17 -13.73 6.68 -17.21
C VAL A 17 -13.82 7.14 -15.76
N ILE A 18 -12.87 6.71 -14.94
CA ILE A 18 -12.70 7.23 -13.58
C ILE A 18 -12.04 8.60 -13.68
N PRO A 19 -12.70 9.69 -13.24
CA PRO A 19 -12.16 11.04 -13.35
C PRO A 19 -10.80 11.20 -12.67
N LYS A 20 -9.98 12.10 -13.22
CA LYS A 20 -8.63 12.37 -12.71
C LYS A 20 -8.65 12.79 -11.24
N GLU A 21 -9.64 13.58 -10.83
CA GLU A 21 -9.83 14.05 -9.46
C GLU A 21 -10.05 12.90 -8.48
N ILE A 22 -10.88 11.92 -8.88
CA ILE A 22 -11.11 10.71 -8.07
C ILE A 22 -9.85 9.87 -8.01
N ARG A 23 -9.19 9.63 -9.16
CA ARG A 23 -7.94 8.87 -9.21
C ARG A 23 -6.87 9.49 -8.33
N ARG A 24 -6.74 10.81 -8.36
CA ARG A 24 -5.78 11.57 -7.54
C ARG A 24 -6.09 11.43 -6.05
N THR A 25 -7.35 11.63 -5.64
CA THR A 25 -7.78 11.56 -4.24
C THR A 25 -7.64 10.14 -3.68
N MET A 26 -7.97 9.13 -4.50
CA MET A 26 -7.89 7.72 -4.12
C MET A 26 -6.52 7.10 -4.41
N ARG A 27 -5.58 7.87 -4.96
CA ARG A 27 -4.25 7.40 -5.38
C ARG A 27 -4.31 6.18 -6.30
N ILE A 28 -5.23 6.23 -7.26
CA ILE A 28 -5.35 5.21 -8.32
C ILE A 28 -4.46 5.65 -9.48
N ARG A 29 -3.48 4.81 -9.82
CA ARG A 29 -2.52 5.05 -10.89
C ARG A 29 -2.87 4.22 -12.12
N GLU A 30 -2.31 4.62 -13.26
CA GLU A 30 -2.35 3.80 -14.47
C GLU A 30 -1.73 2.42 -14.20
N GLY A 31 -2.44 1.36 -14.61
CA GLY A 31 -2.03 -0.01 -14.39
C GLY A 31 -2.37 -0.59 -13.00
N ASP A 32 -2.90 0.21 -12.07
CA ASP A 32 -3.34 -0.32 -10.77
C ASP A 32 -4.53 -1.28 -10.97
N PRO A 33 -4.47 -2.49 -10.41
CA PRO A 33 -5.59 -3.41 -10.44
C PRO A 33 -6.71 -2.93 -9.52
N LEU A 34 -7.94 -2.98 -10.02
CA LEU A 34 -9.13 -2.69 -9.25
C LEU A 34 -10.03 -3.93 -9.21
N GLU A 35 -10.48 -4.29 -8.06
CA GLU A 35 -11.48 -5.31 -7.87
C GLU A 35 -12.89 -4.68 -7.94
N ILE A 36 -13.79 -5.35 -8.64
CA ILE A 36 -15.14 -4.86 -8.91
C ILE A 36 -16.12 -5.64 -8.06
N TYR A 37 -16.85 -4.93 -7.22
CA TYR A 37 -17.95 -5.46 -6.42
C TYR A 37 -19.28 -4.94 -6.94
N THR A 38 -20.32 -5.72 -6.76
CA THR A 38 -21.71 -5.31 -7.05
C THR A 38 -22.56 -5.47 -5.81
N SER A 39 -23.51 -4.56 -5.60
CA SER A 39 -24.53 -4.69 -4.55
C SER A 39 -25.89 -4.99 -5.16
N ASN A 40 -26.80 -5.54 -4.35
CA ASN A 40 -28.20 -5.78 -4.75
C ASN A 40 -28.98 -4.47 -4.98
N GLU A 41 -28.43 -3.34 -4.57
CA GLU A 41 -29.02 -2.02 -4.73
C GLU A 41 -28.61 -1.34 -6.05
N GLY A 42 -27.90 -2.08 -6.93
CA GLY A 42 -27.49 -1.58 -8.24
C GLY A 42 -26.20 -0.76 -8.22
N GLU A 43 -25.40 -0.91 -7.18
CA GLU A 43 -24.10 -0.24 -7.09
C GLU A 43 -23.00 -1.10 -7.73
N VAL A 44 -22.06 -0.42 -8.39
CA VAL A 44 -20.78 -0.99 -8.83
C VAL A 44 -19.68 -0.29 -8.05
N ILE A 45 -18.93 -1.04 -7.28
CA ILE A 45 -17.92 -0.51 -6.36
C ILE A 45 -16.55 -1.00 -6.82
N PHE A 46 -15.64 -0.06 -7.08
CA PHE A 46 -14.24 -0.36 -7.36
C PHE A 46 -13.41 -0.22 -6.10
N LYS A 47 -12.63 -1.24 -5.77
CA LYS A 47 -11.66 -1.20 -4.68
C LYS A 47 -10.27 -1.46 -5.22
N LYS A 48 -9.27 -0.78 -4.68
CA LYS A 48 -7.88 -1.11 -4.99
C LYS A 48 -7.59 -2.54 -4.55
N TYR A 49 -7.07 -3.33 -5.48
CA TYR A 49 -6.68 -4.70 -5.21
C TYR A 49 -5.26 -4.76 -4.68
N SER A 50 -5.07 -5.37 -3.52
CA SER A 50 -3.75 -5.61 -2.92
C SER A 50 -3.53 -7.11 -2.77
N PRO A 51 -2.70 -7.73 -3.63
CA PRO A 51 -2.39 -9.15 -3.50
C PRO A 51 -1.75 -9.51 -2.14
N ILE A 52 -0.96 -8.58 -1.59
CA ILE A 52 -0.32 -8.77 -0.27
C ILE A 52 -1.34 -8.63 0.85
N GLY A 53 -2.37 -7.80 0.67
CA GLY A 53 -3.47 -7.66 1.63
C GLY A 53 -4.28 -8.95 1.80
N GLU A 54 -4.48 -9.70 0.73
CA GLU A 54 -5.10 -11.03 0.79
C GLU A 54 -4.21 -12.08 1.46
N LEU A 55 -2.90 -11.89 1.39
CA LEU A 55 -1.89 -12.74 2.03
C LEU A 55 -1.45 -12.21 3.40
N SER A 56 -2.32 -11.48 4.09
CA SER A 56 -2.00 -10.81 5.36
C SER A 56 -1.45 -11.77 6.43
N GLU A 57 -1.96 -13.00 6.50
CA GLU A 57 -1.44 -14.02 7.41
C GLU A 57 -0.02 -14.45 7.04
N SER A 58 0.25 -14.64 5.76
CA SER A 58 1.59 -14.96 5.26
C SER A 58 2.55 -13.80 5.48
N ALA A 59 2.11 -12.57 5.27
CA ALA A 59 2.89 -11.37 5.55
C ALA A 59 3.24 -11.24 7.04
N ALA A 60 2.30 -11.57 7.93
CA ALA A 60 2.53 -11.60 9.37
C ALA A 60 3.57 -12.66 9.77
N GLN A 61 3.48 -13.87 9.19
CA GLN A 61 4.45 -14.93 9.43
C GLN A 61 5.84 -14.54 8.94
N VAL A 62 5.95 -13.95 7.76
CA VAL A 62 7.23 -13.45 7.23
C VAL A 62 7.81 -12.37 8.14
N ALA A 63 7.00 -11.39 8.57
CA ALA A 63 7.44 -10.34 9.47
C ALA A 63 7.96 -10.92 10.80
N ASP A 64 7.28 -11.92 11.36
CA ASP A 64 7.69 -12.57 12.61
C ASP A 64 9.00 -13.35 12.46
N ILE A 65 9.15 -14.09 11.38
CA ILE A 65 10.39 -14.84 11.10
C ILE A 65 11.55 -13.87 10.90
N MET A 66 11.37 -12.83 10.11
CA MET A 66 12.41 -11.84 9.87
C MET A 66 12.77 -11.07 11.15
N HIS A 67 11.80 -10.73 11.98
CA HIS A 67 12.04 -10.12 13.27
C HIS A 67 12.90 -10.99 14.18
N ARG A 68 12.61 -12.28 14.28
CA ARG A 68 13.39 -13.23 15.09
C ARG A 68 14.82 -13.39 14.59
N LEU A 69 15.01 -13.42 13.27
CA LEU A 69 16.33 -13.57 12.66
C LEU A 69 17.17 -12.31 12.73
N ALA A 70 16.57 -11.16 12.48
CA ALA A 70 17.29 -9.88 12.42
C ALA A 70 17.43 -9.18 13.78
N GLY A 71 16.59 -9.54 14.77
CA GLY A 71 16.59 -8.93 16.08
C GLY A 71 16.10 -7.46 16.10
N CYS A 72 15.48 -7.00 15.03
CA CYS A 72 14.93 -5.65 14.89
C CYS A 72 13.46 -5.68 14.47
N PRO A 73 12.70 -4.59 14.70
CA PRO A 73 11.33 -4.49 14.21
C PRO A 73 11.27 -4.60 12.68
N VAL A 74 10.27 -5.33 12.19
CA VAL A 74 10.03 -5.55 10.75
C VAL A 74 8.61 -5.15 10.41
N ALA A 75 8.44 -4.35 9.38
CA ALA A 75 7.16 -3.98 8.82
C ALA A 75 7.07 -4.40 7.35
N VAL A 76 5.94 -4.96 6.99
CA VAL A 76 5.62 -5.35 5.61
C VAL A 76 4.59 -4.38 5.06
N PHE A 77 4.84 -3.89 3.87
CA PHE A 77 4.00 -2.91 3.18
C PHE A 77 3.48 -3.47 1.86
N ASP A 78 2.28 -3.07 1.50
CA ASP A 78 1.88 -3.03 0.09
C ASP A 78 2.24 -1.66 -0.51
N ARG A 79 1.69 -1.32 -1.68
CA ARG A 79 2.00 -0.04 -2.33
C ARG A 79 1.45 1.18 -1.60
N ASP A 80 0.47 1.00 -0.71
CA ASP A 80 -0.29 2.10 -0.11
C ASP A 80 -0.22 2.12 1.42
N HIS A 81 -0.14 0.95 2.07
CA HIS A 81 -0.29 0.83 3.53
C HIS A 81 0.63 -0.22 4.15
N VAL A 82 0.74 -0.12 5.46
CA VAL A 82 1.33 -1.18 6.30
C VAL A 82 0.38 -2.37 6.34
N VAL A 83 0.85 -3.55 5.94
CA VAL A 83 0.10 -4.81 5.95
C VAL A 83 0.32 -5.57 7.24
N SER A 84 1.56 -5.62 7.72
CA SER A 84 1.93 -6.32 8.94
C SER A 84 3.15 -5.70 9.59
N VAL A 85 3.26 -5.85 10.90
CA VAL A 85 4.42 -5.43 11.68
C VAL A 85 4.72 -6.44 12.77
N SER A 86 6.00 -6.71 13.01
CA SER A 86 6.49 -7.54 14.11
C SER A 86 7.60 -6.81 14.85
N GLY A 87 7.65 -6.98 16.17
CA GLY A 87 8.64 -6.32 17.02
C GLY A 87 8.37 -4.84 17.34
N ALA A 88 7.20 -4.33 16.95
CA ALA A 88 6.77 -2.97 17.28
C ALA A 88 5.28 -2.94 17.66
N ALA A 89 4.83 -1.83 18.25
CA ALA A 89 3.45 -1.66 18.66
C ALA A 89 2.49 -1.64 17.45
N LYS A 90 1.73 -2.70 17.25
CA LYS A 90 0.80 -2.85 16.11
C LYS A 90 -0.16 -1.67 15.96
N LYS A 91 -0.61 -1.08 17.07
CA LYS A 91 -1.54 0.07 17.05
C LYS A 91 -0.96 1.32 16.40
N GLU A 92 0.35 1.54 16.51
CA GLU A 92 1.02 2.69 15.91
C GLU A 92 1.16 2.54 14.39
N TRP A 93 1.33 1.31 13.92
CA TRP A 93 1.63 0.99 12.54
C TRP A 93 0.43 0.57 11.71
N ASN A 94 -0.60 0.01 12.36
CA ASN A 94 -1.71 -0.63 11.67
C ASN A 94 -2.41 0.33 10.69
N ALA A 95 -2.56 -0.12 9.46
CA ALA A 95 -3.20 0.61 8.35
C ALA A 95 -2.62 2.01 8.06
N ARG A 96 -1.41 2.33 8.57
CA ARG A 96 -0.73 3.58 8.23
C ARG A 96 -0.38 3.60 6.75
N ARG A 97 -0.46 4.78 6.16
CA ARG A 97 -0.06 4.98 4.77
C ARG A 97 1.44 4.93 4.63
N VAL A 98 1.87 4.45 3.49
CA VAL A 98 3.25 4.55 3.03
C VAL A 98 3.64 6.04 2.94
N SER A 99 4.83 6.37 3.41
CA SER A 99 5.36 7.73 3.27
C SER A 99 5.68 8.06 1.81
N PRO A 100 5.70 9.35 1.44
CA PRO A 100 6.13 9.76 0.09
C PRO A 100 7.55 9.27 -0.25
N GLU A 101 8.45 9.21 0.72
CA GLU A 101 9.83 8.75 0.55
C GLU A 101 9.90 7.25 0.21
N LEU A 102 9.12 6.43 0.95
CA LEU A 102 9.03 4.99 0.66
C LEU A 102 8.31 4.73 -0.66
N GLU A 103 7.29 5.52 -0.98
CA GLU A 103 6.57 5.46 -2.25
C GLU A 103 7.52 5.69 -3.44
N GLU A 104 8.39 6.70 -3.35
CA GLU A 104 9.40 6.99 -4.38
C GLU A 104 10.39 5.84 -4.55
N LEU A 105 10.84 5.23 -3.45
CA LEU A 105 11.72 4.05 -3.51
C LEU A 105 11.05 2.88 -4.22
N MET A 106 9.77 2.62 -3.91
CA MET A 106 9.01 1.54 -4.54
C MET A 106 8.79 1.79 -6.04
N GLU A 107 8.47 3.02 -6.43
CA GLU A 107 8.29 3.40 -7.84
C GLU A 107 9.58 3.24 -8.64
N ASN A 108 10.69 3.66 -8.07
CA ASN A 108 12.00 3.56 -8.69
C ASN A 108 12.65 2.17 -8.52
N ARG A 109 12.00 1.24 -7.84
CA ARG A 109 12.51 -0.12 -7.54
C ARG A 109 13.89 -0.10 -6.89
N LYS A 110 14.11 0.87 -6.01
CA LYS A 110 15.35 1.03 -5.26
C LYS A 110 15.28 0.35 -3.91
N GLN A 111 16.43 -0.06 -3.42
CA GLN A 111 16.63 -0.50 -2.05
C GLN A 111 17.25 0.64 -1.25
N TYR A 112 16.99 0.66 0.04
CA TYR A 112 17.54 1.65 0.95
C TYR A 112 18.27 0.95 2.10
N PHE A 113 19.44 1.46 2.40
CA PHE A 113 20.23 1.07 3.57
C PHE A 113 20.78 2.34 4.22
N SER A 114 20.59 2.48 5.53
CA SER A 114 21.19 3.56 6.28
C SER A 114 22.69 3.31 6.46
N GLU A 115 23.53 4.22 6.00
CA GLU A 115 24.99 4.06 6.09
C GLU A 115 25.52 4.29 7.51
N ASN A 116 24.91 5.18 8.29
CA ASN A 116 25.43 5.61 9.59
C ASN A 116 24.41 5.58 10.74
N GLY A 117 23.23 5.02 10.53
CA GLY A 117 22.17 4.99 11.55
C GLY A 117 21.54 6.36 11.89
N THR A 118 21.99 7.43 11.24
CA THR A 118 21.53 8.81 11.47
C THR A 118 20.51 9.28 10.43
N ASP A 119 20.62 8.81 9.22
CA ASP A 119 19.68 9.10 8.14
C ASP A 119 18.67 7.95 8.05
N SER A 120 17.61 8.07 8.80
CA SER A 120 16.55 7.07 8.76
C SER A 120 15.39 7.56 7.90
N LEU A 121 15.09 6.81 6.84
CA LEU A 121 13.89 7.02 6.04
C LEU A 121 12.65 6.72 6.89
N MET A 122 11.68 7.65 6.92
CA MET A 122 10.39 7.42 7.57
C MET A 122 9.49 6.60 6.66
N PRO A 123 9.20 5.32 6.99
CA PRO A 123 8.53 4.44 6.03
C PRO A 123 7.01 4.62 5.98
N ALA A 124 6.42 5.15 7.04
CA ALA A 124 4.97 5.31 7.15
C ALA A 124 4.59 6.70 7.68
N GLU A 125 3.46 7.22 7.23
CA GLU A 125 2.93 8.49 7.72
C GLU A 125 2.49 8.39 9.18
N GLY A 126 2.89 9.35 10.00
CA GLY A 126 2.55 9.42 11.42
C GLY A 126 3.26 8.42 12.31
N VAL A 127 4.31 7.77 11.82
CA VAL A 127 5.22 6.93 12.62
C VAL A 127 6.58 7.60 12.68
N GLU A 128 7.05 7.90 13.88
CA GLU A 128 8.31 8.60 14.11
C GLU A 128 9.55 7.68 14.14
N LYS A 129 9.38 6.43 13.73
CA LYS A 129 10.47 5.45 13.66
C LYS A 129 10.97 5.30 12.24
N GLY A 130 12.22 5.66 12.04
CA GLY A 130 12.89 5.51 10.76
C GLY A 130 13.27 4.06 10.46
N ALA A 131 13.31 3.74 9.18
CA ALA A 131 13.78 2.46 8.69
C ALA A 131 15.29 2.47 8.50
N MET A 132 15.96 1.42 8.93
CA MET A 132 17.39 1.20 8.70
C MET A 132 17.65 0.56 7.33
N ALA A 133 16.70 -0.20 6.82
CA ALA A 133 16.75 -0.81 5.51
C ALA A 133 15.34 -0.99 4.95
N CYS A 134 15.20 -0.80 3.64
CA CYS A 134 13.99 -1.08 2.89
C CYS A 134 14.35 -1.97 1.70
N LEU A 135 13.71 -3.15 1.64
CA LEU A 135 13.92 -4.14 0.59
C LEU A 135 12.61 -4.38 -0.14
N GLN A 136 12.68 -4.47 -1.44
CA GLN A 136 11.53 -4.86 -2.24
C GLN A 136 11.49 -6.39 -2.35
N ILE A 137 10.40 -6.99 -1.90
CA ILE A 137 10.09 -8.41 -2.06
C ILE A 137 9.00 -8.57 -3.12
N GLY A 138 9.34 -9.20 -4.21
CA GLY A 138 8.39 -9.45 -5.29
C GLY A 138 8.42 -8.40 -6.39
N ARG A 139 7.96 -8.81 -7.56
CA ARG A 139 7.73 -7.95 -8.71
C ARG A 139 6.23 -7.65 -8.76
N ALA A 140 5.86 -6.38 -8.80
CA ALA A 140 4.54 -6.02 -9.27
C ALA A 140 4.45 -6.40 -10.76
N HIS A 141 3.97 -7.59 -11.05
CA HIS A 141 3.52 -7.92 -12.39
C HIS A 141 2.14 -7.30 -12.56
N VAL A 142 2.10 -6.37 -13.41
CA VAL A 142 0.85 -5.88 -13.98
C VAL A 142 0.48 -6.80 -15.11
#